data_0cc892db55beb6aecfe0d93730c873b0
#
_entry.id   0cc892db55beb6aecfe0d93730c873b0
#
_cell.length_a   1.000
_cell.length_b   1.000
_cell.length_c   1.000
_cell.angle_alpha   90.00
_cell.angle_beta   90.00
_cell.angle_gamma   90.00
#
_symmetry.space_group_name_H-M   'P 1'
#
loop_
_entity.id
_entity.type
_entity.pdbx_description
1 polymer ?
#
loop_
_entity_poly.entity_id
_entity_poly.type
_entity_poly.pdbx_seq_one_letter_code
_entity_poly.pdbx_strand_id
1 'polypeptide(L)'
;MARYLQVSQEIASDIETGLLSPGDELPSIRDAADRYKTTGSTIGRAYRHLADAGVIELADRRRSRVAAGGDVAAKRLLGGHPVLRLAGSDDPGLDIVLRQTGASVTTVGTRGSFHGLTRIWRGTADAAAIHLRHRSGGHNTPFARTLLRGRRPAIIHLWRREQGLLTPEGNPGHINGPGDLRTLRIARRQFGTGTRVLLDRLLAEAGIAPASATGPEAASHLEVAMSVASGQADTGLGVRAAATALDLGFVPVTWEDFDIVLSGDALPAAEPLIAALRTQAVQSSIHALGGYDLSRAGSVEMLT
;
A
#
# COMPACT_ATOMS: atom_id res chain seq x y z
N MET A 1 -33.05 12.74 13.43
CA MET A 1 -32.32 12.17 12.27
C MET A 1 -33.35 11.47 11.36
N ALA A 2 -33.22 11.61 10.03
CA ALA A 2 -34.17 10.98 9.11
C ALA A 2 -34.02 9.44 9.15
N ARG A 3 -35.15 8.71 9.08
CA ARG A 3 -35.20 7.23 9.27
C ARG A 3 -34.29 6.48 8.30
N TYR A 4 -34.17 6.94 7.03
CA TYR A 4 -33.27 6.30 6.07
C TYR A 4 -31.80 6.42 6.46
N LEU A 5 -31.37 7.51 7.14
CA LEU A 5 -30.00 7.65 7.66
C LEU A 5 -29.74 6.69 8.82
N GLN A 6 -30.72 6.48 9.71
CA GLN A 6 -30.60 5.49 10.78
C GLN A 6 -30.41 4.08 10.22
N VAL A 7 -31.24 3.69 9.23
CA VAL A 7 -31.10 2.39 8.55
C VAL A 7 -29.75 2.28 7.85
N SER A 8 -29.29 3.34 7.19
CA SER A 8 -27.95 3.34 6.57
C SER A 8 -26.83 3.13 7.58
N GLN A 9 -26.93 3.76 8.76
CA GLN A 9 -25.95 3.58 9.83
C GLN A 9 -25.97 2.17 10.43
N GLU A 10 -27.15 1.58 10.64
CA GLU A 10 -27.30 0.21 11.13
C GLU A 10 -26.66 -0.78 10.15
N ILE A 11 -26.93 -0.66 8.84
CA ILE A 11 -26.32 -1.52 7.81
C ILE A 11 -24.79 -1.29 7.72
N ALA A 12 -24.36 -0.04 7.78
CA ALA A 12 -22.92 0.28 7.77
C ALA A 12 -22.21 -0.31 9.00
N SER A 13 -22.85 -0.32 10.17
CA SER A 13 -22.32 -0.95 11.38
C SER A 13 -22.22 -2.48 11.25
N ASP A 14 -23.23 -3.12 10.66
CA ASP A 14 -23.20 -4.56 10.39
C ASP A 14 -22.02 -4.93 9.47
N ILE A 15 -21.69 -4.05 8.51
CA ILE A 15 -20.55 -4.23 7.59
C ILE A 15 -19.23 -3.94 8.31
N GLU A 16 -19.13 -2.87 9.09
CA GLU A 16 -17.92 -2.52 9.85
C GLU A 16 -17.53 -3.61 10.85
N THR A 17 -18.53 -4.19 11.54
CA THR A 17 -18.31 -5.25 12.53
C THR A 17 -18.09 -6.63 11.93
N GLY A 18 -18.20 -6.78 10.60
CA GLY A 18 -17.99 -8.04 9.88
C GLY A 18 -19.20 -8.98 9.91
N LEU A 19 -20.37 -8.54 10.39
CA LEU A 19 -21.62 -9.29 10.27
C LEU A 19 -22.07 -9.42 8.81
N LEU A 20 -21.70 -8.45 7.97
CA LEU A 20 -21.80 -8.49 6.50
C LEU A 20 -20.42 -8.24 5.90
N SER A 21 -19.96 -9.16 5.07
CA SER A 21 -18.65 -9.09 4.41
C SER A 21 -18.75 -8.58 2.97
N PRO A 22 -17.66 -8.04 2.38
CA PRO A 22 -17.62 -7.68 0.97
C PRO A 22 -18.07 -8.83 0.07
N GLY A 23 -19.04 -8.55 -0.81
CA GLY A 23 -19.67 -9.54 -1.71
C GLY A 23 -20.96 -10.15 -1.18
N ASP A 24 -21.29 -10.02 0.12
CA ASP A 24 -22.54 -10.53 0.69
C ASP A 24 -23.75 -9.79 0.12
N GLU A 25 -24.83 -10.53 -0.08
CA GLU A 25 -26.10 -9.97 -0.57
C GLU A 25 -26.87 -9.29 0.57
N LEU A 26 -27.35 -8.09 0.31
CA LEU A 26 -28.29 -7.42 1.20
C LEU A 26 -29.71 -7.96 1.00
N PRO A 27 -30.57 -7.84 2.04
CA PRO A 27 -32.00 -8.15 1.92
C PRO A 27 -32.65 -7.39 0.77
N SER A 28 -33.72 -7.97 0.17
CA SER A 28 -34.53 -7.21 -0.78
C SER A 28 -35.14 -5.96 -0.09
N ILE A 29 -35.53 -4.96 -0.87
CA ILE A 29 -36.19 -3.75 -0.34
C ILE A 29 -37.39 -4.10 0.54
N ARG A 30 -38.14 -5.14 0.17
CA ARG A 30 -39.30 -5.62 0.93
C ARG A 30 -38.87 -6.27 2.25
N ASP A 31 -37.93 -7.20 2.21
CA ASP A 31 -37.46 -7.92 3.40
C ASP A 31 -36.76 -6.94 4.38
N ALA A 32 -36.01 -5.98 3.84
CA ALA A 32 -35.39 -4.92 4.61
C ALA A 32 -36.44 -3.97 5.26
N ALA A 33 -37.52 -3.64 4.54
CA ALA A 33 -38.59 -2.82 5.08
C ALA A 33 -39.26 -3.51 6.27
N ASP A 34 -39.49 -4.80 6.20
CA ASP A 34 -40.03 -5.62 7.28
C ASP A 34 -39.04 -5.71 8.46
N ARG A 35 -37.76 -6.01 8.19
CA ARG A 35 -36.67 -6.11 9.20
C ARG A 35 -36.52 -4.80 10.00
N TYR A 36 -36.43 -3.66 9.30
CA TYR A 36 -36.19 -2.34 9.90
C TYR A 36 -37.50 -1.61 10.28
N LYS A 37 -38.66 -2.27 10.19
CA LYS A 37 -40.00 -1.72 10.51
C LYS A 37 -40.21 -0.34 9.89
N THR A 38 -40.01 -0.25 8.55
CA THR A 38 -40.11 0.99 7.78
C THR A 38 -40.75 0.75 6.42
N THR A 39 -40.75 1.75 5.54
CA THR A 39 -41.31 1.63 4.20
C THR A 39 -40.24 1.25 3.15
N GLY A 40 -40.64 0.61 2.06
CA GLY A 40 -39.75 0.31 0.94
C GLY A 40 -39.10 1.57 0.35
N SER A 41 -39.80 2.70 0.35
CA SER A 41 -39.23 3.99 -0.08
C SER A 41 -38.08 4.45 0.82
N THR A 42 -38.21 4.24 2.14
CA THR A 42 -37.15 4.56 3.12
C THR A 42 -35.93 3.66 2.90
N ILE A 43 -36.12 2.36 2.68
CA ILE A 43 -35.03 1.42 2.34
C ILE A 43 -34.37 1.79 1.03
N GLY A 44 -35.14 2.10 -0.02
CA GLY A 44 -34.59 2.53 -1.31
C GLY A 44 -33.73 3.80 -1.20
N ARG A 45 -34.09 4.72 -0.30
CA ARG A 45 -33.25 5.89 0.01
C ARG A 45 -31.99 5.51 0.80
N ALA A 46 -32.11 4.60 1.77
CA ALA A 46 -30.98 4.11 2.55
C ALA A 46 -29.98 3.38 1.66
N TYR A 47 -30.44 2.51 0.76
CA TYR A 47 -29.56 1.80 -0.19
C TYR A 47 -28.88 2.74 -1.16
N ARG A 48 -29.58 3.75 -1.69
CA ARG A 48 -28.92 4.77 -2.53
C ARG A 48 -27.86 5.54 -1.74
N HIS A 49 -28.16 5.97 -0.52
CA HIS A 49 -27.19 6.67 0.34
C HIS A 49 -25.94 5.82 0.63
N LEU A 50 -26.12 4.51 0.88
CA LEU A 50 -25.01 3.56 1.04
C LEU A 50 -24.22 3.36 -0.26
N ALA A 51 -24.90 3.32 -1.40
CA ALA A 51 -24.24 3.19 -2.70
C ALA A 51 -23.46 4.44 -3.10
N ASP A 52 -24.04 5.64 -2.87
CA ASP A 52 -23.37 6.92 -3.10
C ASP A 52 -22.11 7.04 -2.21
N ALA A 53 -22.14 6.46 -1.01
CA ALA A 53 -20.99 6.37 -0.11
C ALA A 53 -20.01 5.25 -0.48
N GLY A 54 -20.30 4.41 -1.49
CA GLY A 54 -19.46 3.28 -1.91
C GLY A 54 -19.49 2.07 -0.97
N VAL A 55 -20.46 2.01 -0.06
CA VAL A 55 -20.62 0.91 0.92
C VAL A 55 -21.21 -0.33 0.25
N ILE A 56 -22.16 -0.13 -0.67
CA ILE A 56 -22.82 -1.21 -1.41
C ILE A 56 -22.83 -0.93 -2.91
N GLU A 57 -23.05 -1.98 -3.68
CA GLU A 57 -23.35 -1.91 -5.12
C GLU A 57 -24.83 -2.20 -5.33
N LEU A 58 -25.54 -1.25 -5.98
CA LEU A 58 -26.91 -1.48 -6.43
C LEU A 58 -26.91 -2.34 -7.67
N ALA A 59 -27.80 -3.32 -7.73
CA ALA A 59 -27.97 -4.16 -8.90
C ALA A 59 -29.41 -4.04 -9.45
N ASP A 60 -29.51 -3.82 -10.76
CA ASP A 60 -30.80 -3.86 -11.45
C ASP A 60 -31.34 -5.30 -11.48
N ARG A 61 -32.57 -5.48 -10.96
CA ARG A 61 -33.28 -6.77 -10.93
C ARG A 61 -32.58 -7.89 -10.13
N ARG A 62 -31.58 -7.59 -9.33
CA ARG A 62 -30.87 -8.50 -8.42
C ARG A 62 -30.80 -7.90 -7.04
N ARG A 63 -30.33 -8.67 -6.04
CA ARG A 63 -30.05 -8.15 -4.71
C ARG A 63 -28.81 -7.26 -4.75
N SER A 64 -28.84 -6.13 -4.06
CA SER A 64 -27.66 -5.30 -3.81
C SER A 64 -26.64 -6.09 -3.00
N ARG A 65 -25.37 -5.75 -3.15
CA ARG A 65 -24.26 -6.45 -2.46
C ARG A 65 -23.35 -5.45 -1.76
N VAL A 66 -22.68 -5.91 -0.72
CA VAL A 66 -21.60 -5.15 -0.10
C VAL A 66 -20.49 -4.98 -1.14
N ALA A 67 -20.06 -3.74 -1.38
CA ALA A 67 -19.00 -3.43 -2.35
C ALA A 67 -17.66 -4.05 -1.93
N ALA A 68 -16.75 -4.27 -2.87
CA ALA A 68 -15.43 -4.86 -2.61
C ALA A 68 -14.57 -4.06 -1.60
N GLY A 69 -14.87 -2.78 -1.34
CA GLY A 69 -14.27 -1.93 -0.29
C GLY A 69 -15.34 -1.38 0.67
N GLY A 70 -16.47 -2.08 0.79
CA GLY A 70 -17.64 -1.62 1.53
C GLY A 70 -17.41 -1.49 3.03
N ASP A 71 -16.54 -2.31 3.61
CA ASP A 71 -16.12 -2.22 5.02
C ASP A 71 -15.39 -0.90 5.32
N VAL A 72 -14.51 -0.47 4.44
CA VAL A 72 -13.80 0.82 4.55
C VAL A 72 -14.76 1.99 4.34
N ALA A 73 -15.65 1.88 3.37
CA ALA A 73 -16.67 2.90 3.09
C ALA A 73 -17.67 3.03 4.26
N ALA A 74 -18.04 1.92 4.92
CA ALA A 74 -18.88 1.90 6.10
C ALA A 74 -18.21 2.63 7.28
N LYS A 75 -16.93 2.38 7.55
CA LYS A 75 -16.16 3.12 8.56
C LYS A 75 -16.17 4.62 8.31
N ARG A 76 -16.01 5.05 7.04
CA ARG A 76 -16.13 6.47 6.65
C ARG A 76 -17.50 7.04 6.99
N LEU A 77 -18.54 6.33 6.62
CA LEU A 77 -19.93 6.77 6.83
C LEU A 77 -20.27 6.92 8.30
N LEU A 78 -19.81 5.99 9.13
CA LEU A 78 -20.09 5.96 10.58
C LEU A 78 -19.22 6.92 11.37
N GLY A 79 -17.94 6.99 11.03
CA GLY A 79 -16.95 7.76 11.80
C GLY A 79 -16.99 9.26 11.56
N GLY A 80 -17.68 9.74 10.54
CA GLY A 80 -17.66 11.15 10.14
C GLY A 80 -16.28 11.66 9.72
N HIS A 81 -15.24 10.81 9.77
CA HIS A 81 -13.87 11.11 9.37
C HIS A 81 -13.51 10.37 8.08
N PRO A 82 -12.86 11.03 7.13
CA PRO A 82 -12.42 10.39 5.91
C PRO A 82 -11.34 9.35 6.23
N VAL A 83 -11.57 8.08 5.86
CA VAL A 83 -10.57 7.01 5.94
C VAL A 83 -9.80 6.95 4.64
N LEU A 84 -8.46 7.02 4.70
CA LEU A 84 -7.59 6.90 3.54
C LEU A 84 -7.42 5.43 3.15
N ARG A 85 -7.82 5.06 1.93
CA ARG A 85 -7.53 3.73 1.36
C ARG A 85 -6.15 3.76 0.70
N LEU A 86 -5.17 3.15 1.36
CA LEU A 86 -3.79 3.09 0.91
C LEU A 86 -3.50 1.74 0.22
N ALA A 87 -2.94 1.79 -0.98
CA ALA A 87 -2.42 0.64 -1.70
C ALA A 87 -0.92 0.81 -1.99
N GLY A 88 -0.29 -0.15 -2.68
CA GLY A 88 1.05 0.02 -3.23
C GLY A 88 2.10 -0.88 -2.63
N SER A 89 3.28 -0.33 -2.40
CA SER A 89 4.43 -1.08 -1.90
C SER A 89 4.43 -1.19 -0.38
N ASP A 90 4.92 -2.31 0.11
CA ASP A 90 5.23 -2.56 1.52
C ASP A 90 6.57 -1.92 1.92
N ASP A 91 6.66 -1.57 3.20
CA ASP A 91 7.90 -1.08 3.83
C ASP A 91 7.83 -1.21 5.36
N PRO A 92 8.88 -1.70 6.04
CA PRO A 92 8.88 -1.82 7.50
C PRO A 92 8.63 -0.50 8.25
N GLY A 93 9.14 0.62 7.73
CA GLY A 93 8.87 1.96 8.28
C GLY A 93 7.42 2.38 8.10
N LEU A 94 6.79 2.04 6.96
CA LEU A 94 5.39 2.32 6.72
C LEU A 94 4.47 1.58 7.69
N ASP A 95 4.81 0.36 8.08
CA ASP A 95 4.06 -0.39 9.09
C ASP A 95 4.06 0.32 10.46
N ILE A 96 5.16 1.00 10.83
CA ILE A 96 5.23 1.82 12.05
C ILE A 96 4.24 3.00 11.96
N VAL A 97 4.23 3.71 10.83
CA VAL A 97 3.32 4.84 10.61
C VAL A 97 1.87 4.37 10.64
N LEU A 98 1.54 3.27 9.96
CA LEU A 98 0.17 2.74 9.88
C LEU A 98 -0.36 2.32 11.25
N ARG A 99 0.46 1.73 12.11
CA ARG A 99 0.05 1.44 13.50
C ARG A 99 -0.33 2.69 14.27
N GLN A 100 0.33 3.81 14.03
CA GLN A 100 0.03 5.08 14.69
C GLN A 100 -1.26 5.75 14.16
N THR A 101 -1.62 5.51 12.90
CA THR A 101 -2.83 6.10 12.29
C THR A 101 -4.11 5.39 12.67
N GLY A 102 -4.04 4.17 13.19
CA GLY A 102 -5.21 3.35 13.57
C GLY A 102 -6.22 3.20 12.43
N ALA A 103 -7.49 3.42 12.71
CA ALA A 103 -8.58 3.26 11.74
C ALA A 103 -8.66 4.37 10.67
N SER A 104 -7.84 5.43 10.77
CA SER A 104 -7.84 6.53 9.79
C SER A 104 -7.23 6.15 8.45
N VAL A 105 -6.41 5.10 8.40
CA VAL A 105 -5.81 4.57 7.17
C VAL A 105 -6.09 3.08 7.08
N THR A 106 -6.58 2.64 5.92
CA THR A 106 -6.82 1.21 5.65
C THR A 106 -6.00 0.77 4.44
N THR A 107 -5.24 -0.30 4.60
CA THR A 107 -4.48 -0.92 3.51
C THR A 107 -5.41 -1.76 2.64
N VAL A 108 -5.44 -1.47 1.32
CA VAL A 108 -6.30 -2.17 0.36
C VAL A 108 -5.51 -3.00 -0.66
N GLY A 109 -4.23 -3.26 -0.41
CA GLY A 109 -3.36 -4.14 -1.19
C GLY A 109 -1.91 -3.66 -1.25
N THR A 110 -0.99 -4.59 -1.06
CA THR A 110 0.46 -4.34 -0.93
C THR A 110 1.29 -5.04 -2.01
N ARG A 111 0.74 -5.17 -3.23
CA ARG A 111 1.39 -5.88 -4.34
C ARG A 111 2.35 -5.02 -5.17
N GLY A 112 2.94 -3.98 -4.57
CA GLY A 112 3.94 -3.10 -5.19
C GLY A 112 3.37 -1.86 -5.89
N SER A 113 4.27 -0.98 -6.32
CA SER A 113 4.00 0.38 -6.81
C SER A 113 3.04 0.43 -8.00
N PHE A 114 3.22 -0.41 -9.01
CA PHE A 114 2.35 -0.44 -10.20
C PHE A 114 0.93 -0.90 -9.86
N HIS A 115 0.80 -1.85 -8.94
CA HIS A 115 -0.51 -2.29 -8.47
C HIS A 115 -1.22 -1.16 -7.73
N GLY A 116 -0.51 -0.45 -6.85
CA GLY A 116 -1.04 0.71 -6.13
C GLY A 116 -1.56 1.79 -7.07
N LEU A 117 -0.77 2.18 -8.06
CA LEU A 117 -1.16 3.16 -9.07
C LEU A 117 -2.39 2.70 -9.88
N THR A 118 -2.45 1.41 -10.25
CA THR A 118 -3.62 0.85 -10.94
C THR A 118 -4.88 0.93 -10.08
N ARG A 119 -4.77 0.72 -8.77
CA ARG A 119 -5.91 0.84 -7.85
C ARG A 119 -6.43 2.26 -7.71
N ILE A 120 -5.53 3.27 -7.67
CA ILE A 120 -5.96 4.68 -7.71
C ILE A 120 -6.70 4.97 -9.02
N TRP A 121 -6.14 4.54 -10.15
CA TRP A 121 -6.76 4.75 -11.46
C TRP A 121 -8.17 4.16 -11.54
N ARG A 122 -8.38 2.96 -10.96
CA ARG A 122 -9.68 2.27 -10.88
C ARG A 122 -10.62 2.82 -9.79
N GLY A 123 -10.19 3.78 -8.97
CA GLY A 123 -10.98 4.30 -7.85
C GLY A 123 -11.13 3.35 -6.66
N THR A 124 -10.35 2.25 -6.61
CA THR A 124 -10.37 1.27 -5.51
C THR A 124 -9.32 1.54 -4.42
N ALA A 125 -8.54 2.61 -4.58
CA ALA A 125 -7.67 3.21 -3.56
C ALA A 125 -7.69 4.73 -3.72
N ASP A 126 -7.39 5.46 -2.65
CA ASP A 126 -7.28 6.91 -2.63
C ASP A 126 -5.82 7.36 -2.78
N ALA A 127 -4.89 6.53 -2.30
CA ALA A 127 -3.46 6.78 -2.28
C ALA A 127 -2.66 5.50 -2.58
N ALA A 128 -1.42 5.66 -3.02
CA ALA A 128 -0.50 4.56 -3.23
C ALA A 128 0.92 4.89 -2.74
N ALA A 129 1.49 3.99 -1.94
CA ALA A 129 2.91 4.00 -1.60
C ALA A 129 3.72 3.46 -2.78
N ILE A 130 4.67 4.26 -3.29
CA ILE A 130 5.43 3.94 -4.50
C ILE A 130 6.92 4.29 -4.37
N HIS A 131 7.76 3.58 -5.13
CA HIS A 131 9.19 3.81 -5.25
C HIS A 131 9.63 3.50 -6.69
N LEU A 132 9.14 4.27 -7.64
CA LEU A 132 9.39 4.06 -9.06
C LEU A 132 10.42 5.05 -9.60
N ARG A 133 11.41 4.54 -10.32
CA ARG A 133 12.36 5.35 -11.05
C ARG A 133 11.92 5.48 -12.51
N HIS A 134 11.79 6.70 -12.98
CA HIS A 134 11.48 7.00 -14.37
C HIS A 134 12.75 7.00 -15.22
N ARG A 135 12.63 6.69 -16.51
CA ARG A 135 13.77 6.69 -17.46
C ARG A 135 14.51 8.04 -17.55
N SER A 136 13.84 9.15 -17.21
CA SER A 136 14.45 10.49 -17.15
C SER A 136 15.29 10.74 -15.88
N GLY A 137 15.46 9.74 -15.01
CA GLY A 137 16.18 9.85 -13.75
C GLY A 137 15.36 10.31 -12.55
N GLY A 138 14.14 10.84 -12.75
CA GLY A 138 13.25 11.24 -11.67
C GLY A 138 12.58 10.04 -11.00
N HIS A 139 12.21 10.21 -9.71
CA HIS A 139 11.40 9.23 -8.99
C HIS A 139 9.93 9.68 -8.95
N ASN A 140 9.02 8.78 -8.76
CA ASN A 140 7.59 8.92 -8.41
C ASN A 140 6.79 10.02 -9.14
N THR A 141 7.26 11.27 -9.15
CA THR A 141 6.60 12.46 -9.73
C THR A 141 6.11 12.28 -11.17
N PRO A 142 6.91 11.73 -12.13
CA PRO A 142 6.43 11.57 -13.51
C PRO A 142 5.22 10.62 -13.61
N PHE A 143 5.17 9.60 -12.78
CA PHE A 143 4.06 8.65 -12.74
C PHE A 143 2.82 9.30 -12.15
N ALA A 144 2.97 10.06 -11.06
CA ALA A 144 1.87 10.79 -10.42
C ALA A 144 1.24 11.80 -11.38
N ARG A 145 2.04 12.63 -12.05
CA ARG A 145 1.57 13.62 -13.03
C ARG A 145 0.81 12.98 -14.20
N THR A 146 1.31 11.86 -14.70
CA THR A 146 0.70 11.19 -15.85
C THR A 146 -0.62 10.53 -15.47
N LEU A 147 -0.62 9.77 -14.39
CA LEU A 147 -1.76 8.94 -13.99
C LEU A 147 -2.91 9.73 -13.38
N LEU A 148 -2.58 10.79 -12.64
CA LEU A 148 -3.56 11.63 -11.94
C LEU A 148 -3.78 12.98 -12.64
N ARG A 149 -3.50 13.06 -13.95
CA ARG A 149 -3.74 14.27 -14.74
C ARG A 149 -5.18 14.76 -14.56
N GLY A 150 -5.33 16.05 -14.23
CA GLY A 150 -6.64 16.67 -13.99
C GLY A 150 -7.23 16.42 -12.60
N ARG A 151 -6.56 15.65 -11.73
CA ARG A 151 -6.99 15.40 -10.35
C ARG A 151 -6.13 16.13 -9.32
N ARG A 152 -5.38 17.16 -9.72
CA ARG A 152 -4.45 17.90 -8.84
C ARG A 152 -3.54 16.93 -8.05
N PRO A 153 -2.67 16.15 -8.72
CA PRO A 153 -1.86 15.14 -8.05
C PRO A 153 -0.99 15.76 -6.96
N ALA A 154 -0.82 15.02 -5.88
CA ALA A 154 0.06 15.38 -4.78
C ALA A 154 0.98 14.20 -4.43
N ILE A 155 2.13 14.53 -3.86
CA ILE A 155 3.06 13.59 -3.25
C ILE A 155 3.22 13.93 -1.78
N ILE A 156 3.07 12.95 -0.91
CA ILE A 156 3.50 12.98 0.48
C ILE A 156 4.83 12.25 0.53
N HIS A 157 5.91 12.96 0.87
CA HIS A 157 7.21 12.36 1.03
C HIS A 157 7.26 11.55 2.33
N LEU A 158 7.62 10.27 2.22
CA LEU A 158 7.87 9.43 3.38
C LEU A 158 9.34 9.52 3.77
N TRP A 159 10.24 8.98 2.93
CA TRP A 159 11.68 8.94 3.16
C TRP A 159 12.44 8.54 1.90
N ARG A 160 13.75 8.66 1.99
CA ARG A 160 14.64 7.87 1.15
C ARG A 160 15.05 6.64 1.93
N ARG A 161 15.14 5.51 1.24
CA ARG A 161 15.56 4.23 1.85
C ARG A 161 16.69 3.59 1.06
N GLU A 162 17.56 2.91 1.79
CA GLU A 162 18.72 2.26 1.20
C GLU A 162 18.36 0.84 0.75
N GLN A 163 18.59 0.54 -0.52
CA GLN A 163 18.52 -0.79 -1.10
C GLN A 163 19.91 -1.37 -1.29
N GLY A 164 20.06 -2.66 -1.01
CA GLY A 164 21.32 -3.37 -1.14
C GLY A 164 21.14 -4.88 -1.24
N LEU A 165 22.25 -5.57 -1.42
CA LEU A 165 22.29 -7.02 -1.42
C LEU A 165 22.41 -7.51 0.03
N LEU A 166 21.44 -8.31 0.44
CA LEU A 166 21.45 -9.00 1.72
C LEU A 166 22.35 -10.23 1.59
N THR A 167 23.22 -10.46 2.57
CA THR A 167 24.11 -11.61 2.60
C THR A 167 23.99 -12.31 3.95
N PRO A 168 24.35 -13.58 4.08
CA PRO A 168 24.56 -14.17 5.40
C PRO A 168 25.54 -13.32 6.23
N GLU A 169 25.47 -13.44 7.56
CA GLU A 169 26.38 -12.74 8.47
C GLU A 169 27.84 -12.93 8.05
N GLY A 170 28.64 -11.86 8.11
CA GLY A 170 30.05 -11.87 7.71
C GLY A 170 30.28 -11.98 6.19
N ASN A 171 29.24 -12.04 5.35
CA ASN A 171 29.35 -12.10 3.89
C ASN A 171 30.32 -13.19 3.39
N PRO A 172 30.10 -14.48 3.72
CA PRO A 172 31.01 -15.56 3.38
C PRO A 172 31.20 -15.77 1.87
N GLY A 173 30.25 -15.29 1.05
CA GLY A 173 30.33 -15.31 -0.41
C GLY A 173 31.15 -14.16 -1.00
N HIS A 174 31.72 -13.27 -0.18
CA HIS A 174 32.49 -12.09 -0.61
C HIS A 174 31.77 -11.26 -1.69
N ILE A 175 30.45 -11.12 -1.56
CA ILE A 175 29.60 -10.35 -2.46
C ILE A 175 29.90 -8.87 -2.27
N ASN A 176 30.35 -8.18 -3.33
CA ASN A 176 30.65 -6.75 -3.33
C ASN A 176 29.72 -5.96 -4.24
N GLY A 177 29.01 -6.64 -5.14
CA GLY A 177 28.09 -6.00 -6.07
C GLY A 177 27.35 -6.95 -7.00
N PRO A 178 26.55 -6.41 -7.93
CA PRO A 178 25.74 -7.22 -8.84
C PRO A 178 26.55 -8.16 -9.75
N GLY A 179 27.82 -7.86 -10.01
CA GLY A 179 28.71 -8.70 -10.84
C GLY A 179 28.99 -10.07 -10.24
N ASP A 180 28.92 -10.19 -8.90
CA ASP A 180 29.22 -11.42 -8.18
C ASP A 180 28.04 -12.40 -8.16
N LEU A 181 26.88 -12.01 -8.70
CA LEU A 181 25.62 -12.76 -8.57
C LEU A 181 25.45 -13.88 -9.61
N ARG A 182 26.36 -14.05 -10.54
CA ARG A 182 26.21 -14.91 -11.72
C ARG A 182 25.86 -16.37 -11.42
N THR A 183 26.40 -16.93 -10.36
CA THR A 183 26.21 -18.35 -9.99
C THR A 183 25.46 -18.55 -8.70
N LEU A 184 24.99 -17.47 -8.10
CA LEU A 184 24.34 -17.49 -6.80
C LEU A 184 22.83 -17.70 -6.92
N ARG A 185 22.24 -18.31 -5.91
CA ARG A 185 20.78 -18.36 -5.73
C ARG A 185 20.34 -17.02 -5.15
N ILE A 186 19.47 -16.33 -5.87
CA ILE A 186 19.04 -14.96 -5.54
C ILE A 186 17.56 -14.98 -5.10
N ALA A 187 17.27 -14.58 -3.88
CA ALA A 187 15.91 -14.31 -3.46
C ALA A 187 15.38 -13.04 -4.18
N ARG A 188 14.33 -13.20 -4.95
CA ARG A 188 13.79 -12.15 -5.82
C ARG A 188 12.40 -11.71 -5.37
N ARG A 189 12.15 -10.43 -5.35
CA ARG A 189 10.80 -9.92 -5.15
C ARG A 189 9.90 -10.33 -6.33
N GLN A 190 8.61 -10.42 -6.06
CA GLN A 190 7.59 -10.72 -7.07
C GLN A 190 7.69 -9.78 -8.27
N PHE A 191 7.35 -10.31 -9.45
CA PHE A 191 7.31 -9.53 -10.68
C PHE A 191 6.37 -8.32 -10.53
N GLY A 192 6.80 -7.16 -11.07
CA GLY A 192 6.05 -5.90 -10.98
C GLY A 192 6.34 -5.07 -9.73
N THR A 193 7.18 -5.53 -8.80
CA THR A 193 7.69 -4.69 -7.71
C THR A 193 8.89 -3.85 -8.17
N GLY A 194 9.05 -2.64 -7.62
CA GLY A 194 10.17 -1.76 -7.96
C GLY A 194 11.53 -2.39 -7.66
N THR A 195 11.64 -3.11 -6.54
CA THR A 195 12.87 -3.84 -6.17
C THR A 195 13.20 -4.96 -7.18
N ARG A 196 12.19 -5.65 -7.73
CA ARG A 196 12.43 -6.65 -8.79
C ARG A 196 12.91 -5.97 -10.07
N VAL A 197 12.31 -4.86 -10.48
CA VAL A 197 12.75 -4.08 -11.65
C VAL A 197 14.18 -3.57 -11.47
N LEU A 198 14.53 -3.12 -10.26
CA LEU A 198 15.89 -2.70 -9.93
C LEU A 198 16.88 -3.87 -10.04
N LEU A 199 16.57 -5.02 -9.45
CA LEU A 199 17.43 -6.21 -9.51
C LEU A 199 17.66 -6.66 -10.96
N ASP A 200 16.58 -6.77 -11.76
CA ASP A 200 16.68 -7.22 -13.15
C ASP A 200 17.57 -6.26 -13.99
N ARG A 201 17.51 -4.95 -13.74
CA ARG A 201 18.37 -3.96 -14.35
C ARG A 201 19.83 -4.13 -13.92
N LEU A 202 20.09 -4.27 -12.62
CA LEU A 202 21.45 -4.46 -12.09
C LEU A 202 22.13 -5.73 -12.65
N LEU A 203 21.37 -6.82 -12.76
CA LEU A 203 21.85 -8.05 -13.38
C LEU A 203 22.19 -7.82 -14.86
N ALA A 204 21.32 -7.16 -15.62
CA ALA A 204 21.55 -6.86 -17.02
C ALA A 204 22.78 -5.95 -17.23
N GLU A 205 22.95 -4.91 -16.39
CA GLU A 205 24.13 -4.03 -16.39
C GLU A 205 25.44 -4.79 -16.07
N ALA A 206 25.34 -5.85 -15.24
CA ALA A 206 26.46 -6.76 -14.93
C ALA A 206 26.64 -7.88 -15.97
N GLY A 207 25.91 -7.85 -17.09
CA GLY A 207 25.99 -8.88 -18.12
C GLY A 207 25.45 -10.24 -17.74
N ILE A 208 24.50 -10.25 -16.78
CA ILE A 208 23.77 -11.43 -16.31
C ILE A 208 22.34 -11.35 -16.82
N ALA A 209 21.89 -12.34 -17.59
CA ALA A 209 20.51 -12.36 -18.05
C ALA A 209 19.55 -12.53 -16.84
N PRO A 210 18.60 -11.62 -16.59
CA PRO A 210 17.70 -11.73 -15.44
C PRO A 210 16.90 -13.05 -15.40
N ALA A 211 16.61 -13.62 -16.57
CA ALA A 211 15.91 -14.90 -16.69
C ALA A 211 16.78 -16.11 -16.27
N SER A 212 18.10 -15.98 -16.22
CA SER A 212 19.00 -17.05 -15.77
C SER A 212 19.17 -17.07 -14.24
N ALA A 213 18.72 -16.05 -13.54
CA ALA A 213 18.82 -15.99 -12.09
C ALA A 213 17.93 -17.06 -11.44
N THR A 214 18.54 -17.87 -10.59
CA THR A 214 17.86 -18.93 -9.82
C THR A 214 17.57 -18.45 -8.40
N GLY A 215 16.67 -19.14 -7.69
CA GLY A 215 16.34 -18.86 -6.30
C GLY A 215 14.84 -18.55 -6.10
N PRO A 216 14.40 -18.40 -4.84
CA PRO A 216 13.00 -18.24 -4.49
C PRO A 216 12.44 -16.87 -4.89
N GLU A 217 11.12 -16.81 -5.06
CA GLU A 217 10.37 -15.57 -5.15
C GLU A 217 9.77 -15.21 -3.78
N ALA A 218 9.83 -13.93 -3.41
CA ALA A 218 9.44 -13.41 -2.11
C ALA A 218 8.39 -12.29 -2.23
N ALA A 219 7.35 -12.34 -1.40
CA ALA A 219 6.27 -11.37 -1.40
C ALA A 219 6.64 -10.05 -0.67
N SER A 220 7.61 -10.09 0.26
CA SER A 220 8.05 -8.94 1.06
C SER A 220 9.57 -8.81 1.15
N HIS A 221 10.07 -7.67 1.61
CA HIS A 221 11.50 -7.49 1.91
C HIS A 221 11.95 -8.42 3.04
N LEU A 222 11.08 -8.66 4.02
CA LEU A 222 11.38 -9.58 5.12
C LEU A 222 11.50 -11.03 4.62
N GLU A 223 10.65 -11.47 3.68
CA GLU A 223 10.75 -12.79 3.08
C GLU A 223 12.04 -12.96 2.25
N VAL A 224 12.54 -11.91 1.59
CA VAL A 224 13.89 -11.93 0.98
C VAL A 224 14.93 -12.19 2.06
N ALA A 225 14.89 -11.45 3.17
CA ALA A 225 15.83 -11.63 4.28
C ALA A 225 15.72 -13.03 4.91
N MET A 226 14.51 -13.55 5.12
CA MET A 226 14.27 -14.90 5.62
C MET A 226 14.85 -15.98 4.68
N SER A 227 14.73 -15.78 3.37
CA SER A 227 15.28 -16.72 2.38
C SER A 227 16.81 -16.76 2.45
N VAL A 228 17.47 -15.64 2.72
CA VAL A 228 18.93 -15.58 2.92
C VAL A 228 19.31 -16.18 4.28
N ALA A 229 18.61 -15.78 5.35
CA ALA A 229 18.90 -16.30 6.71
C ALA A 229 18.75 -17.81 6.82
N SER A 230 17.78 -18.39 6.10
CA SER A 230 17.54 -19.85 6.09
C SER A 230 18.42 -20.63 5.09
N GLY A 231 19.27 -19.95 4.33
CA GLY A 231 20.12 -20.59 3.31
C GLY A 231 19.36 -21.08 2.06
N GLN A 232 18.09 -20.69 1.87
CA GLN A 232 17.35 -20.95 0.63
C GLN A 232 17.86 -20.12 -0.53
N ALA A 233 18.45 -18.96 -0.23
CA ALA A 233 19.16 -18.12 -1.17
C ALA A 233 20.51 -17.70 -0.60
N ASP A 234 21.48 -17.46 -1.51
CA ASP A 234 22.82 -17.01 -1.14
C ASP A 234 22.84 -15.49 -0.94
N THR A 235 21.91 -14.80 -1.58
CA THR A 235 21.69 -13.34 -1.48
C THR A 235 20.30 -12.95 -1.96
N GLY A 236 19.95 -11.66 -1.79
CA GLY A 236 18.73 -11.08 -2.35
C GLY A 236 18.77 -9.56 -2.28
N LEU A 237 18.05 -8.87 -3.18
CA LEU A 237 17.95 -7.42 -3.14
C LEU A 237 16.81 -7.00 -2.21
N GLY A 238 17.13 -6.18 -1.22
CA GLY A 238 16.14 -5.67 -0.25
C GLY A 238 16.56 -4.37 0.41
N VAL A 239 15.74 -3.89 1.34
CA VAL A 239 16.03 -2.70 2.16
C VAL A 239 16.94 -3.08 3.33
N ARG A 240 17.79 -2.13 3.79
CA ARG A 240 18.68 -2.34 4.93
C ARG A 240 17.93 -2.80 6.19
N ALA A 241 16.75 -2.22 6.45
CA ALA A 241 15.92 -2.60 7.59
C ALA A 241 15.59 -4.10 7.66
N ALA A 242 15.40 -4.76 6.49
CA ALA A 242 15.13 -6.20 6.46
C ALA A 242 16.39 -7.03 6.79
N ALA A 243 17.58 -6.54 6.40
CA ALA A 243 18.84 -7.17 6.79
C ALA A 243 19.07 -7.02 8.30
N THR A 244 18.90 -5.82 8.84
CA THR A 244 19.04 -5.53 10.28
C THR A 244 18.11 -6.39 11.15
N ALA A 245 16.86 -6.62 10.69
CA ALA A 245 15.88 -7.42 11.44
C ALA A 245 16.26 -8.88 11.65
N LEU A 246 17.20 -9.42 10.85
CA LEU A 246 17.64 -10.82 10.90
C LEU A 246 19.16 -10.96 11.01
N ASP A 247 19.85 -9.93 11.48
CA ASP A 247 21.31 -9.88 11.67
C ASP A 247 22.11 -10.31 10.44
N LEU A 248 21.62 -9.93 9.24
CA LEU A 248 22.27 -10.23 7.97
C LEU A 248 23.30 -9.16 7.59
N GLY A 249 24.30 -9.57 6.80
CA GLY A 249 25.18 -8.63 6.11
C GLY A 249 24.43 -7.84 5.04
N PHE A 250 24.95 -6.66 4.71
CA PHE A 250 24.33 -5.75 3.75
C PHE A 250 25.37 -5.04 2.89
N VAL A 251 25.28 -5.20 1.58
CA VAL A 251 26.11 -4.53 0.60
C VAL A 251 25.27 -3.42 -0.06
N PRO A 252 25.54 -2.13 0.21
CA PRO A 252 24.71 -1.04 -0.29
C PRO A 252 24.81 -0.93 -1.81
N VAL A 253 23.65 -0.66 -2.45
CA VAL A 253 23.57 -0.52 -3.92
C VAL A 253 23.05 0.86 -4.31
N THR A 254 21.94 1.32 -3.75
CA THR A 254 21.33 2.60 -4.10
C THR A 254 20.38 3.13 -3.03
N TRP A 255 20.13 4.42 -3.09
CA TRP A 255 19.02 5.06 -2.37
C TRP A 255 17.83 5.29 -3.33
N GLU A 256 16.63 5.12 -2.83
CA GLU A 256 15.40 5.40 -3.58
C GLU A 256 14.42 6.22 -2.76
N ASP A 257 13.63 7.06 -3.44
CA ASP A 257 12.54 7.81 -2.82
C ASP A 257 11.33 6.88 -2.65
N PHE A 258 10.80 6.83 -1.45
CA PHE A 258 9.57 6.12 -1.10
C PHE A 258 8.53 7.14 -0.68
N ASP A 259 7.48 7.27 -1.47
CA ASP A 259 6.50 8.34 -1.36
C ASP A 259 5.08 7.79 -1.43
N ILE A 260 4.11 8.56 -0.96
CA ILE A 260 2.69 8.33 -1.22
C ILE A 260 2.21 9.31 -2.28
N VAL A 261 1.59 8.76 -3.33
CA VAL A 261 0.93 9.50 -4.39
C VAL A 261 -0.58 9.44 -4.20
N LEU A 262 -1.27 10.57 -4.36
CA LEU A 262 -2.72 10.69 -4.22
C LEU A 262 -3.28 11.84 -5.05
N SER A 263 -4.60 11.89 -5.24
CA SER A 263 -5.28 13.07 -5.76
C SER A 263 -5.39 14.14 -4.68
N GLY A 264 -5.40 15.42 -5.06
CA GLY A 264 -5.55 16.53 -4.11
C GLY A 264 -6.82 16.44 -3.25
N ASP A 265 -7.87 15.86 -3.80
CA ASP A 265 -9.14 15.68 -3.07
C ASP A 265 -9.04 14.63 -1.95
N ALA A 266 -8.03 13.76 -1.97
CA ALA A 266 -7.76 12.78 -0.92
C ALA A 266 -6.85 13.31 0.20
N LEU A 267 -6.23 14.48 0.05
CA LEU A 267 -5.33 15.07 1.06
C LEU A 267 -5.95 15.20 2.45
N PRO A 268 -7.21 15.65 2.62
CA PRO A 268 -7.82 15.73 3.95
C PRO A 268 -7.88 14.37 4.67
N ALA A 269 -8.07 13.28 3.91
CA ALA A 269 -8.05 11.93 4.48
C ALA A 269 -6.64 11.45 4.85
N ALA A 270 -5.60 12.05 4.28
CA ALA A 270 -4.20 11.72 4.56
C ALA A 270 -3.62 12.48 5.76
N GLU A 271 -4.33 13.46 6.32
CA GLU A 271 -3.82 14.29 7.43
C GLU A 271 -3.36 13.46 8.65
N PRO A 272 -4.08 12.41 9.10
CA PRO A 272 -3.59 11.57 10.20
C PRO A 272 -2.25 10.89 9.91
N LEU A 273 -2.03 10.49 8.65
CA LEU A 273 -0.76 9.89 8.21
C LEU A 273 0.36 10.92 8.19
N ILE A 274 0.09 12.12 7.67
CA ILE A 274 1.04 13.23 7.65
C ILE A 274 1.43 13.63 9.09
N ALA A 275 0.45 13.73 9.99
CA ALA A 275 0.69 14.02 11.39
C ALA A 275 1.57 12.96 12.06
N ALA A 276 1.27 11.66 11.83
CA ALA A 276 2.07 10.55 12.36
C ALA A 276 3.54 10.62 11.89
N LEU A 277 3.78 10.90 10.61
CA LEU A 277 5.13 11.05 10.03
C LEU A 277 5.95 12.16 10.69
N ARG A 278 5.30 13.18 11.24
CA ARG A 278 5.96 14.32 11.89
C ARG A 278 6.23 14.10 13.38
N THR A 279 5.71 13.03 13.98
CA THR A 279 5.94 12.76 15.39
C THR A 279 7.34 12.22 15.63
N GLN A 280 8.01 12.71 16.67
CA GLN A 280 9.36 12.27 17.01
C GLN A 280 9.42 10.77 17.34
N ALA A 281 8.41 10.24 17.98
CA ALA A 281 8.34 8.81 18.32
C ALA A 281 8.37 7.92 17.09
N VAL A 282 7.58 8.27 16.04
CA VAL A 282 7.55 7.54 14.77
C VAL A 282 8.90 7.67 14.06
N GLN A 283 9.45 8.90 13.96
CA GLN A 283 10.72 9.14 13.30
C GLN A 283 11.88 8.40 13.98
N SER A 284 11.93 8.41 15.31
CA SER A 284 12.94 7.66 16.06
C SER A 284 12.82 6.14 15.84
N SER A 285 11.59 5.63 15.83
CA SER A 285 11.35 4.19 15.57
C SER A 285 11.76 3.77 14.15
N ILE A 286 11.49 4.59 13.14
CA ILE A 286 11.91 4.33 11.75
C ILE A 286 13.45 4.45 11.64
N HIS A 287 14.05 5.46 12.27
CA HIS A 287 15.50 5.65 12.25
C HIS A 287 16.24 4.45 12.86
N ALA A 288 15.67 3.85 13.91
CA ALA A 288 16.23 2.67 14.58
C ALA A 288 16.26 1.41 13.67
N LEU A 289 15.44 1.34 12.63
CA LEU A 289 15.49 0.25 11.64
C LEU A 289 16.76 0.29 10.78
N GLY A 290 17.39 1.47 10.66
CA GLY A 290 18.56 1.70 9.80
C GLY A 290 18.24 1.87 8.31
N GLY A 291 19.03 2.65 7.61
CA GLY A 291 18.90 2.84 6.15
C GLY A 291 17.75 3.73 5.72
N TYR A 292 17.29 4.66 6.56
CA TYR A 292 16.24 5.64 6.25
C TYR A 292 16.74 7.08 6.42
N ASP A 293 16.46 7.91 5.43
CA ASP A 293 16.62 9.37 5.49
C ASP A 293 15.24 10.01 5.55
N LEU A 294 14.90 10.56 6.71
CA LEU A 294 13.59 11.13 7.03
C LEU A 294 13.54 12.66 6.83
N SER A 295 14.54 13.26 6.20
CA SER A 295 14.67 14.73 6.08
C SER A 295 13.46 15.42 5.45
N ARG A 296 12.69 14.70 4.62
CA ARG A 296 11.48 15.20 3.97
C ARG A 296 10.18 14.59 4.51
N ALA A 297 10.25 13.75 5.56
CA ALA A 297 9.10 12.99 6.05
C ALA A 297 7.92 13.89 6.41
N GLY A 298 6.74 13.59 5.85
CA GLY A 298 5.50 14.34 6.06
C GLY A 298 5.43 15.66 5.30
N SER A 299 6.39 16.01 4.42
CA SER A 299 6.24 17.13 3.50
C SER A 299 5.32 16.77 2.33
N VAL A 300 4.54 17.74 1.87
CA VAL A 300 3.55 17.56 0.79
C VAL A 300 3.93 18.45 -0.38
N GLU A 301 3.97 17.86 -1.58
CA GLU A 301 4.21 18.56 -2.82
C GLU A 301 2.98 18.45 -3.73
N MET A 302 2.37 19.59 -4.10
CA MET A 302 1.32 19.63 -5.12
C MET A 302 1.97 19.66 -6.49
N LEU A 303 1.60 18.72 -7.35
CA LEU A 303 2.17 18.62 -8.69
C LEU A 303 1.30 19.41 -9.69
N THR A 304 1.88 20.35 -10.33
CA THR A 304 1.28 21.15 -11.44
C THR A 304 1.33 20.38 -12.76
#